data_9926eea3832cfee6dd5be658d6643cc3
#
_entry.id   9926eea3832cfee6dd5be658d6643cc3
#
_cell.length_a   1.000
_cell.length_b   1.000
_cell.length_c   1.000
_cell.angle_alpha   90.00
_cell.angle_beta   90.00
_cell.angle_gamma   90.00
#
_symmetry.space_group_name_H-M   'P 1'
#
loop_
_entity.id
_entity.type
_entity.pdbx_description
1 polymer ?
#
loop_
_entity_poly.entity_id
_entity_poly.type
_entity_poly.pdbx_seq_one_letter_code
_entity_poly.pdbx_strand_id
1 'polypeptide(L)'
;MTRIVAVVPVRSLSEGKSRLADVLSPRRRAALIESMLSRVLGSLRAAKTIDRIVVVSPDETVSLPVGVERVRDRGLGLNEAIQFARQRIDASAGAMLVVAADAPQVTSAEIDRLVERARDVEIAIVPDRHGLGTNALWMRLPTRFEPQFGFHSAQAHVDEAK
;
A
#
# COMPACT_ATOMS: atom_id res chain seq x y z
N MET A 1 5.28 20.04 -10.77
CA MET A 1 4.38 19.31 -9.81
C MET A 1 5.11 18.08 -9.31
N THR A 2 5.03 17.82 -8.02
CA THR A 2 5.63 16.63 -7.39
C THR A 2 4.86 15.39 -7.83
N ARG A 3 5.52 14.44 -8.51
CA ARG A 3 4.90 13.18 -8.95
C ARG A 3 4.69 12.25 -7.76
N ILE A 4 3.48 11.73 -7.60
CA ILE A 4 3.09 10.86 -6.48
C ILE A 4 2.83 9.45 -6.99
N VAL A 5 3.52 8.49 -6.42
CA VAL A 5 3.38 7.06 -6.74
C VAL A 5 2.69 6.34 -5.59
N ALA A 6 1.52 5.77 -5.85
CA ALA A 6 0.87 4.87 -4.90
C ALA A 6 1.44 3.46 -5.02
N VAL A 7 1.78 2.85 -3.90
CA VAL A 7 2.28 1.48 -3.81
C VAL A 7 1.31 0.65 -2.98
N VAL A 8 0.83 -0.44 -3.57
CA VAL A 8 -0.08 -1.38 -2.91
C VAL A 8 0.62 -2.74 -2.79
N PRO A 9 1.14 -3.07 -1.61
CA PRO A 9 1.75 -4.37 -1.40
C PRO A 9 0.67 -5.44 -1.23
N VAL A 10 0.83 -6.54 -1.97
CA VAL A 10 -0.10 -7.69 -1.95
C VAL A 10 0.70 -8.95 -1.68
N ARG A 11 0.37 -9.66 -0.62
CA ARG A 11 0.90 -11.02 -0.39
C ARG A 11 0.31 -11.99 -1.41
N SER A 12 0.88 -13.18 -1.48
CA SER A 12 0.30 -14.27 -2.28
C SER A 12 -1.19 -14.46 -1.94
N LEU A 13 -2.01 -14.64 -2.96
CA LEU A 13 -3.45 -14.92 -2.81
C LEU A 13 -3.68 -16.22 -2.00
N SER A 14 -2.77 -17.18 -2.10
CA SER A 14 -2.85 -18.45 -1.38
C SER A 14 -2.55 -18.32 0.12
N GLU A 15 -1.68 -17.39 0.52
CA GLU A 15 -1.24 -17.21 1.91
C GLU A 15 -2.00 -16.11 2.65
N GLY A 16 -2.71 -15.26 1.92
CA GLY A 16 -3.44 -14.13 2.51
C GLY A 16 -4.62 -14.56 3.37
N LYS A 17 -4.93 -13.73 4.41
CA LYS A 17 -6.08 -13.93 5.31
C LYS A 17 -6.11 -15.29 6.00
N SER A 18 -4.95 -15.81 6.42
CA SER A 18 -4.83 -17.10 7.12
C SER A 18 -5.75 -17.24 8.34
N ARG A 19 -6.06 -16.13 9.03
CA ARG A 19 -7.03 -16.09 10.16
C ARG A 19 -8.45 -16.50 9.76
N LEU A 20 -8.77 -16.47 8.47
CA LEU A 20 -10.06 -16.92 7.94
C LEU A 20 -10.02 -18.35 7.41
N ALA A 21 -8.91 -19.08 7.61
CA ALA A 21 -8.74 -20.45 7.09
C ALA A 21 -9.78 -21.43 7.63
N ASP A 22 -10.25 -21.21 8.86
CA ASP A 22 -11.24 -22.08 9.50
C ASP A 22 -12.68 -21.87 8.96
N VAL A 23 -12.95 -20.72 8.32
CA VAL A 23 -14.30 -20.36 7.85
C VAL A 23 -14.40 -20.21 6.35
N LEU A 24 -13.29 -19.98 5.64
CA LEU A 24 -13.26 -19.78 4.19
C LEU A 24 -12.29 -20.75 3.50
N SER A 25 -12.75 -21.38 2.43
CA SER A 25 -11.87 -22.18 1.56
C SER A 25 -10.78 -21.29 0.94
N PRO A 26 -9.63 -21.85 0.51
CA PRO A 26 -8.57 -21.10 -0.16
C PRO A 26 -9.08 -20.26 -1.34
N ARG A 27 -9.96 -20.82 -2.16
CA ARG A 27 -10.58 -20.12 -3.30
C ARG A 27 -11.41 -18.90 -2.87
N ARG A 28 -12.19 -19.02 -1.80
CA ARG A 28 -13.00 -17.92 -1.27
C ARG A 28 -12.14 -16.84 -0.64
N ARG A 29 -11.03 -17.21 0.01
CA ARG A 29 -10.06 -16.25 0.55
C ARG A 29 -9.39 -15.46 -0.58
N ALA A 30 -8.93 -16.14 -1.64
CA ALA A 30 -8.35 -15.49 -2.81
C ALA A 30 -9.34 -14.49 -3.44
N ALA A 31 -10.60 -14.91 -3.68
CA ALA A 31 -11.63 -14.04 -4.23
C ALA A 31 -11.91 -12.81 -3.33
N LEU A 32 -11.88 -12.98 -1.99
CA LEU A 32 -12.03 -11.87 -1.05
C LEU A 32 -10.87 -10.87 -1.17
N ILE A 33 -9.63 -11.36 -1.23
CA ILE A 33 -8.43 -10.52 -1.39
C ILE A 33 -8.50 -9.75 -2.71
N GLU A 34 -8.82 -10.41 -3.80
CA GLU A 34 -8.98 -9.77 -5.11
C GLU A 34 -10.09 -8.71 -5.11
N SER A 35 -11.21 -8.98 -4.47
CA SER A 35 -12.31 -8.02 -4.33
C SER A 35 -11.90 -6.77 -3.55
N MET A 36 -11.18 -6.93 -2.43
CA MET A 36 -10.68 -5.82 -1.64
C MET A 36 -9.64 -5.01 -2.42
N LEU A 37 -8.68 -5.68 -3.04
CA LEU A 37 -7.66 -5.05 -3.88
C LEU A 37 -8.29 -4.26 -5.03
N SER A 38 -9.27 -4.83 -5.73
CA SER A 38 -9.98 -4.16 -6.82
C SER A 38 -10.62 -2.84 -6.38
N ARG A 39 -11.21 -2.80 -5.19
CA ARG A 39 -11.79 -1.58 -4.61
C ARG A 39 -10.72 -0.53 -4.30
N VAL A 40 -9.62 -0.93 -3.66
CA VAL A 40 -8.49 -0.03 -3.37
C VAL A 40 -7.92 0.56 -4.65
N LEU A 41 -7.65 -0.29 -5.66
CA LEU A 41 -7.13 0.15 -6.95
C LEU A 41 -8.12 1.07 -7.69
N GLY A 42 -9.42 0.79 -7.59
CA GLY A 42 -10.47 1.66 -8.15
C GLY A 42 -10.44 3.06 -7.54
N SER A 43 -10.31 3.16 -6.22
CA SER A 43 -10.21 4.45 -5.51
C SER A 43 -8.93 5.20 -5.84
N LEU A 44 -7.78 4.50 -5.93
CA LEU A 44 -6.50 5.10 -6.32
C LEU A 44 -6.54 5.63 -7.76
N ARG A 45 -7.16 4.90 -8.69
CA ARG A 45 -7.30 5.33 -10.09
C ARG A 45 -8.23 6.53 -10.26
N ALA A 46 -9.21 6.68 -9.38
CA ALA A 46 -10.15 7.81 -9.38
C ALA A 46 -9.61 9.03 -8.62
N ALA A 47 -8.56 8.89 -7.82
CA ALA A 47 -7.91 9.98 -7.11
C ALA A 47 -7.16 10.89 -8.11
N LYS A 48 -7.29 12.21 -7.93
CA LYS A 48 -6.72 13.23 -8.83
C LYS A 48 -5.25 13.51 -8.53
N THR A 49 -4.80 13.14 -7.34
CA THR A 49 -3.45 13.43 -6.84
C THR A 49 -2.46 12.31 -7.09
N ILE A 50 -2.91 11.15 -7.56
CA ILE A 50 -2.05 9.98 -7.80
C ILE A 50 -1.66 9.93 -9.28
N ASP A 51 -0.37 9.96 -9.57
CA ASP A 51 0.17 9.92 -10.95
C ASP A 51 0.44 8.50 -11.45
N ARG A 52 0.86 7.60 -10.55
CA ARG A 52 1.17 6.20 -10.88
C ARG A 52 0.71 5.27 -9.77
N ILE A 53 0.30 4.07 -10.14
CA ILE A 53 -0.09 3.02 -9.20
C ILE A 53 0.76 1.79 -9.47
N VAL A 54 1.41 1.29 -8.44
CA VAL A 54 2.28 0.10 -8.47
C VAL A 54 1.74 -0.91 -7.48
N VAL A 55 1.43 -2.10 -7.95
CA VAL A 55 1.17 -3.26 -7.09
C VAL A 55 2.47 -4.06 -6.98
N VAL A 56 2.95 -4.28 -5.76
CA VAL A 56 4.11 -5.12 -5.50
C VAL A 56 3.66 -6.44 -4.88
N SER A 57 4.01 -7.55 -5.52
CA SER A 57 3.57 -8.88 -5.11
C SER A 57 4.52 -9.97 -5.62
N PRO A 58 4.76 -11.04 -4.86
CA PRO A 58 5.44 -12.23 -5.37
C PRO A 58 4.53 -13.05 -6.30
N ASP A 59 3.22 -12.81 -6.28
CA ASP A 59 2.20 -13.59 -6.97
C ASP A 59 1.81 -12.93 -8.31
N GLU A 60 2.19 -13.57 -9.40
CA GLU A 60 1.89 -13.08 -10.75
C GLU A 60 0.44 -13.30 -11.17
N THR A 61 -0.32 -14.12 -10.45
CA THR A 61 -1.71 -14.45 -10.77
C THR A 61 -2.70 -13.36 -10.34
N VAL A 62 -2.27 -12.41 -9.51
CA VAL A 62 -3.09 -11.26 -9.11
C VAL A 62 -3.53 -10.48 -10.34
N SER A 63 -4.83 -10.38 -10.56
CA SER A 63 -5.38 -9.60 -11.68
C SER A 63 -5.26 -8.10 -11.42
N LEU A 64 -4.71 -7.36 -12.38
CA LEU A 64 -4.54 -5.91 -12.29
C LEU A 64 -5.28 -5.20 -13.42
N PRO A 65 -5.97 -4.08 -13.14
CA PRO A 65 -6.61 -3.27 -14.17
C PRO A 65 -5.57 -2.54 -15.04
N VAL A 66 -5.98 -2.14 -16.23
CA VAL A 66 -5.16 -1.34 -17.14
C VAL A 66 -4.67 -0.05 -16.45
N GLY A 67 -3.40 0.29 -16.62
CA GLY A 67 -2.79 1.48 -16.03
C GLY A 67 -2.23 1.26 -14.62
N VAL A 68 -2.35 0.06 -14.06
CA VAL A 68 -1.69 -0.34 -12.82
C VAL A 68 -0.45 -1.16 -13.16
N GLU A 69 0.69 -0.73 -12.64
CA GLU A 69 1.97 -1.40 -12.88
C GLU A 69 2.17 -2.57 -11.89
N ARG A 70 2.79 -3.63 -12.36
CA ARG A 70 3.20 -4.77 -11.54
C ARG A 70 4.69 -4.71 -11.27
N VAL A 71 5.05 -4.88 -10.01
CA VAL A 71 6.42 -5.15 -9.57
C VAL A 71 6.42 -6.49 -8.83
N ARG A 72 7.15 -7.47 -9.36
CA ARG A 72 7.34 -8.74 -8.70
C ARG A 72 8.45 -8.61 -7.66
N ASP A 73 8.13 -8.90 -6.41
CA ASP A 73 9.10 -8.97 -5.32
C ASP A 73 9.54 -10.43 -5.06
N ARG A 74 10.34 -10.62 -4.02
CA ARG A 74 10.91 -11.93 -3.66
C ARG A 74 10.09 -12.70 -2.63
N GLY A 75 8.97 -12.13 -2.16
CA GLY A 75 8.13 -12.75 -1.12
C GLY A 75 8.77 -12.79 0.27
N LEU A 76 9.75 -11.92 0.54
CA LEU A 76 10.48 -11.90 1.82
C LEU A 76 9.74 -11.17 2.94
N GLY A 77 8.61 -10.56 2.64
CA GLY A 77 7.79 -9.84 3.61
C GLY A 77 7.33 -8.49 3.12
N LEU A 78 6.48 -7.85 3.93
CA LEU A 78 5.80 -6.62 3.53
C LEU A 78 6.77 -5.43 3.44
N ASN A 79 7.64 -5.28 4.42
CA ASN A 79 8.59 -4.16 4.46
C ASN A 79 9.61 -4.26 3.33
N GLU A 80 10.12 -5.46 3.07
CA GLU A 80 11.02 -5.75 1.95
C GLU A 80 10.36 -5.48 0.61
N ALA A 81 9.08 -5.84 0.45
CA ALA A 81 8.31 -5.58 -0.76
C ALA A 81 8.18 -4.07 -1.02
N ILE A 82 7.90 -3.29 0.02
CA ILE A 82 7.79 -1.82 -0.07
C ILE A 82 9.15 -1.18 -0.41
N GLN A 83 10.22 -1.62 0.23
CA GLN A 83 11.58 -1.16 -0.09
C GLN A 83 11.97 -1.52 -1.51
N PHE A 84 11.65 -2.73 -1.95
CA PHE A 84 11.89 -3.18 -3.30
C PHE A 84 11.14 -2.34 -4.35
N ALA A 85 9.87 -1.98 -4.06
CA ALA A 85 9.11 -1.05 -4.91
C ALA A 85 9.75 0.34 -4.92
N ARG A 86 10.16 0.87 -3.75
CA ARG A 86 10.83 2.18 -3.62
C ARG A 86 12.07 2.29 -4.49
N GLN A 87 12.90 1.24 -4.56
CA GLN A 87 14.10 1.21 -5.40
C GLN A 87 13.80 1.24 -6.91
N ARG A 88 12.56 0.91 -7.32
CA ARG A 88 12.11 0.90 -8.73
C ARG A 88 11.28 2.11 -9.10
N ILE A 89 10.89 2.90 -8.12
CA ILE A 89 10.29 4.20 -8.35
C ILE A 89 11.41 5.13 -8.80
N ASP A 90 11.24 5.74 -9.97
CA ASP A 90 12.27 6.60 -10.54
C ASP A 90 12.51 7.84 -9.65
N ALA A 91 13.72 8.41 -9.78
CA ALA A 91 14.14 9.57 -8.98
C ALA A 91 13.27 10.83 -9.22
N SER A 92 12.38 10.82 -10.22
CA SER A 92 11.44 11.92 -10.49
C SER A 92 10.19 11.89 -9.60
N ALA A 93 9.96 10.79 -8.88
CA ALA A 93 8.88 10.72 -7.90
C ALA A 93 9.26 11.58 -6.68
N GLY A 94 8.41 12.52 -6.34
CA GLY A 94 8.63 13.36 -5.16
C GLY A 94 8.00 12.80 -3.90
N ALA A 95 7.12 11.80 -4.03
CA ALA A 95 6.53 11.11 -2.89
C ALA A 95 6.02 9.70 -3.25
N MET A 96 5.97 8.85 -2.23
CA MET A 96 5.38 7.52 -2.27
C MET A 96 4.26 7.42 -1.23
N LEU A 97 3.10 6.93 -1.65
CA LEU A 97 1.98 6.62 -0.77
C LEU A 97 1.77 5.11 -0.75
N VAL A 98 2.10 4.46 0.35
CA VAL A 98 1.76 3.04 0.56
C VAL A 98 0.32 2.95 1.06
N VAL A 99 -0.49 2.10 0.45
CA VAL A 99 -1.88 1.86 0.84
C VAL A 99 -2.10 0.37 1.05
N ALA A 100 -2.70 0.00 2.17
CA ALA A 100 -3.02 -1.39 2.48
C ALA A 100 -4.02 -1.97 1.46
N ALA A 101 -3.72 -3.15 0.92
CA ALA A 101 -4.59 -3.83 -0.06
C ALA A 101 -5.94 -4.27 0.54
N ASP A 102 -6.04 -4.32 1.86
CA ASP A 102 -7.22 -4.74 2.61
C ASP A 102 -7.97 -3.59 3.30
N ALA A 103 -7.83 -2.38 2.77
CA ALA A 103 -8.62 -1.22 3.17
C ALA A 103 -9.68 -0.86 2.10
N PRO A 104 -10.67 -1.75 1.81
CA PRO A 104 -11.59 -1.61 0.66
C PRO A 104 -12.59 -0.45 0.79
N GLN A 105 -12.65 0.21 1.93
CA GLN A 105 -13.55 1.35 2.20
C GLN A 105 -12.91 2.69 1.87
N VAL A 106 -11.60 2.73 1.59
CA VAL A 106 -10.92 3.97 1.22
C VAL A 106 -11.53 4.56 -0.06
N THR A 107 -11.80 5.84 -0.06
CA THR A 107 -12.36 6.58 -1.20
C THR A 107 -11.29 7.43 -1.89
N SER A 108 -11.51 7.76 -3.17
CA SER A 108 -10.62 8.67 -3.91
C SER A 108 -10.51 10.05 -3.25
N ALA A 109 -11.62 10.56 -2.71
CA ALA A 109 -11.63 11.83 -2.00
C ALA A 109 -10.80 11.82 -0.69
N GLU A 110 -10.77 10.69 0.02
CA GLU A 110 -9.91 10.52 1.20
C GLU A 110 -8.44 10.45 0.81
N ILE A 111 -8.12 9.76 -0.30
CA ILE A 111 -6.77 9.71 -0.85
C ILE A 111 -6.29 11.12 -1.22
N ASP A 112 -7.08 11.86 -1.98
CA ASP A 112 -6.76 13.23 -2.37
C ASP A 112 -6.54 14.14 -1.15
N ARG A 113 -7.42 14.04 -0.14
CA ARG A 113 -7.31 14.79 1.11
C ARG A 113 -6.07 14.42 1.92
N LEU A 114 -5.72 13.12 1.95
CA LEU A 114 -4.49 12.65 2.60
C LEU A 114 -3.27 13.29 1.94
N VAL A 115 -3.18 13.20 0.62
CA VAL A 115 -2.08 13.78 -0.16
C VAL A 115 -1.97 15.27 0.06
N GLU A 116 -3.08 16.00 0.03
CA GLU A 116 -3.10 17.45 0.26
C GLU A 116 -2.55 17.81 1.64
N ARG A 117 -2.93 17.08 2.69
CA ARG A 117 -2.45 17.30 4.05
C ARG A 117 -1.00 16.85 4.27
N ALA A 118 -0.54 15.87 3.50
CA ALA A 118 0.80 15.31 3.65
C ALA A 118 1.87 16.06 2.83
N ARG A 119 1.50 16.97 1.95
CA ARG A 119 2.43 17.65 1.02
C ARG A 119 3.61 18.33 1.69
N ASP A 120 3.40 18.87 2.89
CA ASP A 120 4.40 19.69 3.59
C ASP A 120 5.14 18.92 4.70
N VAL A 121 4.88 17.62 4.83
CA VAL A 121 5.54 16.76 5.81
C VAL A 121 6.37 15.67 5.15
N GLU A 122 7.42 15.23 5.82
CA GLU A 122 8.29 14.15 5.35
C GLU A 122 7.56 12.81 5.41
N ILE A 123 6.91 12.53 6.53
CA ILE A 123 6.19 11.27 6.80
C ILE A 123 4.80 11.60 7.33
N ALA A 124 3.78 10.92 6.82
CA ALA A 124 2.44 10.91 7.41
C ALA A 124 1.93 9.48 7.53
N ILE A 125 1.33 9.17 8.67
CA ILE A 125 0.86 7.84 9.03
C ILE A 125 -0.65 7.90 9.18
N VAL A 126 -1.36 7.00 8.50
CA VAL A 126 -2.80 6.78 8.68
C VAL A 126 -2.97 5.47 9.44
N PRO A 127 -3.24 5.52 10.74
CA PRO A 127 -3.44 4.32 11.54
C PRO A 127 -4.75 3.61 11.15
N ASP A 128 -4.86 2.35 11.54
CA ASP A 128 -6.14 1.64 11.50
C ASP A 128 -7.12 2.22 12.53
N ARG A 129 -8.37 1.74 12.52
CA ARG A 129 -9.42 2.21 13.44
C ARG A 129 -9.10 2.00 14.93
N HIS A 130 -8.15 1.12 15.26
CA HIS A 130 -7.71 0.83 16.63
C HIS A 130 -6.45 1.59 17.01
N GLY A 131 -5.82 2.30 16.08
CA GLY A 131 -4.56 3.02 16.29
C GLY A 131 -3.33 2.10 16.42
N LEU A 132 -3.45 0.82 16.07
CA LEU A 132 -2.39 -0.18 16.22
C LEU A 132 -1.67 -0.46 14.90
N GLY A 133 -2.42 -0.70 13.84
CA GLY A 133 -1.91 -0.94 12.50
C GLY A 133 -1.81 0.33 11.66
N THR A 134 -1.28 0.22 10.45
CA THR A 134 -1.14 1.31 9.50
C THR A 134 -1.90 0.97 8.22
N ASN A 135 -2.90 1.78 7.87
CA ASN A 135 -3.68 1.64 6.64
C ASN A 135 -3.04 2.35 5.45
N ALA A 136 -2.37 3.48 5.70
CA ALA A 136 -1.57 4.15 4.68
C ALA A 136 -0.36 4.85 5.29
N LEU A 137 0.70 4.95 4.49
CA LEU A 137 1.96 5.58 4.87
C LEU A 137 2.42 6.47 3.72
N TRP A 138 2.51 7.77 3.98
CA TRP A 138 3.10 8.75 3.07
C TRP A 138 4.58 8.92 3.40
N MET A 139 5.40 8.96 2.37
CA MET A 139 6.83 9.25 2.45
C MET A 139 7.21 10.24 1.36
N ARG A 140 7.76 11.40 1.71
CA ARG A 140 8.40 12.29 0.75
C ARG A 140 9.72 11.67 0.29
N LEU A 141 10.00 11.74 -0.99
CA LEU A 141 11.20 11.15 -1.57
C LEU A 141 12.21 12.25 -1.97
N PRO A 142 13.52 12.00 -1.84
CA PRO A 142 14.14 10.81 -1.26
C PRO A 142 14.02 10.77 0.27
N THR A 143 13.97 9.58 0.87
CA THR A 143 13.89 9.42 2.32
C THR A 143 14.78 8.28 2.83
N ARG A 144 15.26 8.42 4.07
CA ARG A 144 15.94 7.36 4.83
C ARG A 144 14.97 6.57 5.71
N PHE A 145 13.72 7.02 5.81
CA PHE A 145 12.71 6.33 6.60
C PHE A 145 12.53 4.88 6.15
N GLU A 146 12.55 3.97 7.12
CA GLU A 146 12.39 2.54 6.89
C GLU A 146 10.97 2.10 7.32
N PRO A 147 10.11 1.61 6.41
CA PRO A 147 8.78 1.12 6.75
C PRO A 147 8.84 0.01 7.81
N GLN A 148 7.98 0.10 8.81
CA GLN A 148 7.90 -0.81 9.97
C GLN A 148 6.50 -1.44 10.06
N PHE A 149 5.99 -1.97 8.92
CA PHE A 149 4.71 -2.67 8.91
C PHE A 149 4.79 -3.98 9.69
N GLY A 150 3.73 -4.28 10.41
CA GLY A 150 3.62 -5.46 11.27
C GLY A 150 2.76 -5.18 12.49
N PHE A 151 2.98 -5.92 13.54
CA PHE A 151 2.30 -5.72 14.81
C PHE A 151 2.67 -4.35 15.42
N HIS A 152 1.66 -3.57 15.83
CA HIS A 152 1.83 -2.20 16.35
C HIS A 152 2.56 -1.23 15.38
N SER A 153 2.37 -1.41 14.08
CA SER A 153 3.08 -0.63 13.06
C SER A 153 2.85 0.88 13.15
N ALA A 154 1.70 1.33 13.63
CA ALA A 154 1.45 2.77 13.79
C ALA A 154 2.46 3.41 14.75
N GLN A 155 2.71 2.80 15.91
CA GLN A 155 3.70 3.28 16.86
C GLN A 155 5.13 3.10 16.33
N ALA A 156 5.43 1.96 15.70
CA ALA A 156 6.74 1.71 15.12
C ALA A 156 7.11 2.76 14.06
N HIS A 157 6.17 3.16 13.20
CA HIS A 157 6.37 4.23 12.22
C HIS A 157 6.59 5.59 12.89
N VAL A 158 5.87 5.90 13.98
CA VAL A 158 6.08 7.15 14.73
C VAL A 158 7.49 7.18 15.35
N ASP A 159 7.96 6.07 15.86
CA ASP A 159 9.30 5.98 16.47
C ASP A 159 10.41 6.06 15.42
N GLU A 160 10.23 5.46 14.26
CA GLU A 160 11.16 5.56 13.12
C GLU A 160 11.24 6.98 12.54
N ALA A 161 10.17 7.77 12.65
CA ALA A 161 10.10 9.13 12.11
C ALA A 161 10.71 10.22 13.04
N LYS A 162 11.18 9.86 14.24
CA LYS A 162 11.84 10.79 15.20
C LYS A 162 13.32 10.96 14.88
#